data_d4e45fc265980095b5a68a6f006ba049
#
_entry.id   d4e45fc265980095b5a68a6f006ba049
#
_cell.length_a   1.000
_cell.length_b   1.000
_cell.length_c   1.000
_cell.angle_alpha   90.00
_cell.angle_beta   90.00
_cell.angle_gamma   90.00
#
_symmetry.space_group_name_H-M   'P 1'
#
loop_
_entity.id
_entity.type
_entity.pdbx_description
1 polymer ?
#
loop_
_entity_poly.entity_id
_entity_poly.type
_entity_poly.pdbx_seq_one_letter_code
_entity_poly.pdbx_strand_id
1 'polypeptide(L)'
;FPARQHEQACRAVARLHGLAPERTVFIEQNPAAIEAGAFHNDVVAVANEDVVFAHELAFADRQGAYDAMRKAFPALQVVEVPDSAVSLAEAIKTYLFNAQLVTLPDAGMALIVPEECRESAAVWHWCEAM
;
A
#
# COMPACT_ATOMS: atom_id res chain seq x y z
N PHE A 1 -14.84 11.18 5.69
CA PHE A 1 -15.60 9.97 5.34
C PHE A 1 -15.48 8.91 6.43
N PRO A 2 -16.53 8.13 6.72
CA PRO A 2 -16.40 6.98 7.62
C PRO A 2 -15.51 5.90 6.96
N ALA A 3 -14.80 5.12 7.78
CA ALA A 3 -14.08 3.97 7.30
C ALA A 3 -15.01 3.04 6.50
N ARG A 4 -14.56 2.55 5.37
CA ARG A 4 -15.40 1.70 4.49
C ARG A 4 -15.67 0.32 5.08
N GLN A 5 -14.77 -0.18 5.89
CA GLN A 5 -14.87 -1.52 6.44
C GLN A 5 -14.51 -1.52 7.92
N HIS A 6 -15.46 -1.94 8.73
CA HIS A 6 -15.24 -2.11 10.16
C HIS A 6 -14.36 -3.35 10.42
N GLU A 7 -13.52 -3.30 11.46
CA GLU A 7 -12.61 -4.40 11.83
C GLU A 7 -13.31 -5.76 11.93
N GLN A 8 -14.52 -5.79 12.50
CA GLN A 8 -15.30 -7.04 12.61
C GLN A 8 -15.66 -7.63 11.25
N ALA A 9 -15.90 -6.79 10.23
CA ALA A 9 -16.14 -7.25 8.86
C ALA A 9 -14.85 -7.85 8.27
N CYS A 10 -13.69 -7.21 8.47
CA CYS A 10 -12.39 -7.76 8.06
C CYS A 10 -12.14 -9.14 8.71
N ARG A 11 -12.41 -9.26 10.00
CA ARG A 11 -12.30 -10.54 10.73
C ARG A 11 -13.27 -11.62 10.21
N ALA A 12 -14.48 -11.22 9.83
CA ALA A 12 -15.45 -12.14 9.24
C ALA A 12 -14.98 -12.63 7.86
N VAL A 13 -14.46 -11.74 7.02
CA VAL A 13 -13.86 -12.09 5.72
C VAL A 13 -12.68 -13.03 5.89
N ALA A 14 -11.76 -12.73 6.81
CA ALA A 14 -10.61 -13.60 7.08
C ALA A 14 -11.04 -15.03 7.46
N ARG A 15 -12.05 -15.17 8.33
CA ARG A 15 -12.62 -16.49 8.69
C ARG A 15 -13.29 -17.17 7.50
N LEU A 16 -14.05 -16.42 6.69
CA LEU A 16 -14.73 -16.97 5.51
C LEU A 16 -13.73 -17.57 4.51
N HIS A 17 -12.58 -16.91 4.35
CA HIS A 17 -11.51 -17.37 3.46
C HIS A 17 -10.52 -18.35 4.12
N GLY A 18 -10.74 -18.72 5.39
CA GLY A 18 -9.87 -19.67 6.10
C GLY A 18 -8.44 -19.16 6.28
N LEU A 19 -8.24 -17.83 6.39
CA LEU A 19 -6.92 -17.28 6.58
C LEU A 19 -6.37 -17.67 7.96
N ALA A 20 -5.11 -18.11 8.00
CA ALA A 20 -4.42 -18.48 9.21
C ALA A 20 -4.25 -17.25 10.13
N PRO A 21 -4.74 -17.28 11.39
CA PRO A 21 -4.69 -16.12 12.27
C PRO A 21 -3.28 -15.57 12.48
N GLU A 22 -2.28 -16.44 12.58
CA GLU A 22 -0.87 -16.08 12.79
C GLU A 22 -0.23 -15.41 11.57
N ARG A 23 -0.88 -15.50 10.42
CA ARG A 23 -0.46 -14.87 9.16
C ARG A 23 -1.41 -13.77 8.70
N THR A 24 -2.33 -13.37 9.55
CA THR A 24 -3.34 -12.34 9.24
C THR A 24 -3.14 -11.14 10.14
N VAL A 25 -2.92 -9.99 9.57
CA VAL A 25 -2.75 -8.72 10.27
C VAL A 25 -3.88 -7.77 9.88
N PHE A 26 -4.53 -7.18 10.87
CA PHE A 26 -5.53 -6.13 10.66
C PHE A 26 -4.88 -4.77 10.94
N ILE A 27 -4.92 -3.89 9.96
CA ILE A 27 -4.25 -2.59 10.00
C ILE A 27 -5.28 -1.50 9.73
N GLU A 28 -5.18 -0.43 10.49
CA GLU A 28 -6.00 0.77 10.29
C GLU A 28 -5.36 1.68 9.25
N GLN A 29 -6.15 2.07 8.24
CA GLN A 29 -5.73 3.06 7.26
C GLN A 29 -5.66 4.45 7.91
N ASN A 30 -4.71 5.27 7.49
CA ASN A 30 -4.53 6.61 8.03
C ASN A 30 -5.77 7.50 7.76
N PRO A 31 -6.41 8.06 8.80
CA PRO A 31 -7.56 8.95 8.62
C PRO A 31 -7.30 10.13 7.70
N ALA A 32 -6.09 10.71 7.74
CA ALA A 32 -5.73 11.82 6.85
C ALA A 32 -5.73 11.37 5.37
N ALA A 33 -5.29 10.15 5.08
CA ALA A 33 -5.35 9.60 3.72
C ALA A 33 -6.80 9.38 3.27
N ILE A 34 -7.67 8.92 4.17
CA ILE A 34 -9.11 8.75 3.88
C ILE A 34 -9.77 10.10 3.59
N GLU A 35 -9.48 11.13 4.39
CA GLU A 35 -9.99 12.49 4.19
C GLU A 35 -9.49 13.12 2.90
N ALA A 36 -8.27 12.83 2.48
CA ALA A 36 -7.68 13.27 1.22
C ALA A 36 -8.29 12.57 -0.01
N GLY A 37 -9.12 11.53 0.18
CA GLY A 37 -9.80 10.81 -0.90
C GLY A 37 -9.35 9.37 -1.11
N ALA A 38 -8.36 8.89 -0.36
CA ALA A 38 -7.92 7.49 -0.40
C ALA A 38 -8.82 6.61 0.47
N PHE A 39 -10.08 6.38 0.05
CA PHE A 39 -11.02 5.56 0.83
C PHE A 39 -10.83 4.06 0.64
N HIS A 40 -9.94 3.64 -0.23
CA HIS A 40 -9.50 2.26 -0.43
C HIS A 40 -8.01 2.16 -0.12
N ASN A 41 -7.58 1.03 0.41
CA ASN A 41 -6.18 0.81 0.69
C ASN A 41 -5.32 0.78 -0.59
N ASP A 42 -5.86 0.29 -1.71
CA ASP A 42 -5.22 0.25 -3.02
C ASP A 42 -4.95 1.64 -3.65
N VAL A 43 -5.41 2.70 -3.01
CA VAL A 43 -5.04 4.09 -3.38
C VAL A 43 -3.74 4.54 -2.70
N VAL A 44 -3.26 3.82 -1.69
CA VAL A 44 -2.08 4.19 -0.89
C VAL A 44 -1.10 3.04 -0.67
N ALA A 45 -1.45 1.81 -1.08
CA ALA A 45 -0.56 0.65 -0.96
C ALA A 45 -0.94 -0.46 -1.94
N VAL A 46 0.05 -1.17 -2.44
CA VAL A 46 -0.09 -2.39 -3.24
C VAL A 46 0.99 -3.39 -2.82
N ALA A 47 0.72 -4.68 -2.98
CA ALA A 47 1.66 -5.71 -2.59
C ALA A 47 1.70 -6.85 -3.62
N ASN A 48 2.85 -7.50 -3.70
CA ASN A 48 3.03 -8.76 -4.41
C ASN A 48 4.10 -9.59 -3.71
N GLU A 49 3.82 -10.89 -3.50
CA GLU A 49 4.72 -11.84 -2.82
C GLU A 49 5.26 -11.30 -1.49
N ASP A 50 6.55 -10.98 -1.44
CA ASP A 50 7.25 -10.50 -0.25
C ASP A 50 7.46 -8.98 -0.22
N VAL A 51 6.91 -8.23 -1.20
CA VAL A 51 7.05 -6.78 -1.29
C VAL A 51 5.73 -6.08 -1.02
N VAL A 52 5.76 -5.10 -0.12
CA VAL A 52 4.71 -4.07 0.06
C VAL A 52 5.25 -2.74 -0.43
N PHE A 53 4.58 -2.15 -1.38
CA PHE A 53 4.79 -0.80 -1.88
C PHE A 53 3.72 0.11 -1.30
N ALA A 54 4.08 1.08 -0.48
CA ALA A 54 3.13 1.90 0.26
C ALA A 54 3.58 3.35 0.41
N HIS A 55 2.61 4.26 0.48
CA HIS A 55 2.87 5.64 0.85
C HIS A 55 3.19 5.75 2.35
N GLU A 56 4.07 6.68 2.73
CA GLU A 56 4.41 6.96 4.13
C GLU A 56 3.17 7.20 5.01
N LEU A 57 2.14 7.80 4.46
CA LEU A 57 0.88 8.11 5.14
C LEU A 57 -0.22 7.06 4.90
N ALA A 58 0.12 5.84 4.47
CA ALA A 58 -0.89 4.80 4.22
C ALA A 58 -1.59 4.33 5.50
N PHE A 59 -0.85 4.15 6.58
CA PHE A 59 -1.33 3.52 7.81
C PHE A 59 -1.34 4.49 9.00
N ALA A 60 -2.32 4.35 9.90
CA ALA A 60 -2.46 5.21 11.08
C ALA A 60 -1.26 5.06 12.03
N ASP A 61 -0.85 3.82 12.30
CA ASP A 61 0.41 3.48 12.98
C ASP A 61 1.34 2.79 11.97
N ARG A 62 2.10 3.58 11.25
CA ARG A 62 3.01 3.11 10.20
C ARG A 62 4.00 2.06 10.71
N GLN A 63 4.71 2.38 11.78
CA GLN A 63 5.75 1.50 12.30
C GLN A 63 5.15 0.21 12.86
N GLY A 64 4.08 0.32 13.65
CA GLY A 64 3.38 -0.85 14.20
C GLY A 64 2.79 -1.73 13.10
N ALA A 65 2.30 -1.16 12.00
CA ALA A 65 1.83 -1.89 10.84
C ALA A 65 2.94 -2.72 10.20
N TYR A 66 4.09 -2.11 9.92
CA TYR A 66 5.23 -2.82 9.32
C TYR A 66 5.81 -3.89 10.26
N ASP A 67 5.89 -3.62 11.55
CA ASP A 67 6.38 -4.58 12.54
C ASP A 67 5.42 -5.79 12.66
N ALA A 68 4.11 -5.55 12.66
CA ALA A 68 3.12 -6.61 12.66
C ALA A 68 3.18 -7.46 11.38
N MET A 69 3.33 -6.84 10.22
CA MET A 69 3.50 -7.53 8.94
C MET A 69 4.77 -8.38 8.93
N ARG A 70 5.93 -7.84 9.35
CA ARG A 70 7.20 -8.57 9.42
C ARG A 70 7.16 -9.71 10.43
N LYS A 71 6.43 -9.55 11.53
CA LYS A 71 6.21 -10.63 12.49
C LYS A 71 5.43 -11.79 11.87
N ALA A 72 4.43 -11.49 11.06
CA ALA A 72 3.62 -12.50 10.36
C ALA A 72 4.37 -13.09 9.15
N PHE A 73 5.23 -12.30 8.50
CA PHE A 73 6.03 -12.68 7.34
C PHE A 73 7.43 -12.04 7.39
N PRO A 74 8.43 -12.72 7.99
CA PRO A 74 9.78 -12.16 8.22
C PRO A 74 10.55 -11.75 6.96
N ALA A 75 10.24 -12.33 5.79
CA ALA A 75 10.87 -11.98 4.53
C ALA A 75 10.33 -10.68 3.90
N LEU A 76 9.32 -10.05 4.51
CA LEU A 76 8.66 -8.86 3.97
C LEU A 76 9.63 -7.71 3.74
N GLN A 77 9.65 -7.21 2.52
CA GLN A 77 10.32 -6.00 2.08
C GLN A 77 9.30 -4.87 1.95
N VAL A 78 9.65 -3.70 2.45
CA VAL A 78 8.79 -2.52 2.36
C VAL A 78 9.48 -1.49 1.49
N VAL A 79 8.84 -1.13 0.39
CA VAL A 79 9.21 0.00 -0.47
C VAL A 79 8.27 1.15 -0.12
N GLU A 80 8.77 2.10 0.64
CA GLU A 80 7.98 3.23 1.12
C GLU A 80 8.23 4.47 0.27
N VAL A 81 7.15 5.13 -0.14
CA VAL A 81 7.18 6.43 -0.81
C VAL A 81 7.07 7.53 0.26
N PRO A 82 8.14 8.28 0.52
CA PRO A 82 8.08 9.39 1.47
C PRO A 82 7.17 10.50 0.97
N ASP A 83 6.39 11.12 1.86
CA ASP A 83 5.53 12.28 1.53
C ASP A 83 6.36 13.48 1.02
N SER A 84 7.62 13.57 1.45
CA SER A 84 8.58 14.59 0.97
C SER A 84 9.05 14.37 -0.47
N ALA A 85 8.98 13.15 -0.99
CA ALA A 85 9.36 12.83 -2.37
C ALA A 85 8.15 12.90 -3.31
N VAL A 86 7.04 12.29 -2.89
CA VAL A 86 5.76 12.31 -3.59
C VAL A 86 4.68 12.58 -2.55
N SER A 87 4.05 13.75 -2.60
CA SER A 87 3.00 14.08 -1.66
C SER A 87 1.79 13.16 -1.80
N LEU A 88 1.08 12.93 -0.70
CA LEU A 88 -0.14 12.13 -0.70
C LEU A 88 -1.15 12.62 -1.76
N ALA A 89 -1.26 13.93 -1.93
CA ALA A 89 -2.16 14.54 -2.93
C ALA A 89 -1.76 14.17 -4.36
N GLU A 90 -0.46 14.16 -4.68
CA GLU A 90 0.04 13.74 -5.98
C GLU A 90 -0.14 12.25 -6.21
N ALA A 91 0.16 11.43 -5.20
CA ALA A 91 -0.04 9.99 -5.26
C ALA A 91 -1.50 9.62 -5.55
N ILE A 92 -2.46 10.31 -4.91
CA ILE A 92 -3.90 10.12 -5.15
C ILE A 92 -4.29 10.62 -6.54
N LYS A 93 -3.83 11.81 -6.94
CA LYS A 93 -4.16 12.43 -8.23
C LYS A 93 -3.69 11.58 -9.42
N THR A 94 -2.51 11.00 -9.33
CA THR A 94 -1.90 10.19 -10.39
C THR A 94 -2.24 8.71 -10.30
N TYR A 95 -3.01 8.31 -9.30
CA TYR A 95 -3.33 6.90 -9.05
C TYR A 95 -2.08 6.01 -8.87
N LEU A 96 -0.99 6.55 -8.32
CA LEU A 96 0.29 5.85 -8.22
C LEU A 96 0.17 4.42 -7.66
N PHE A 97 -0.66 4.20 -6.65
CA PHE A 97 -0.83 2.90 -6.01
C PHE A 97 -1.91 2.00 -6.65
N ASN A 98 -2.69 2.52 -7.62
CA ASN A 98 -3.49 1.67 -8.51
C ASN A 98 -2.59 0.95 -9.54
N ALA A 99 -1.32 0.86 -9.22
CA ALA A 99 -0.30 0.13 -9.93
C ALA A 99 -0.44 -1.39 -9.74
N GLN A 100 0.25 -2.13 -10.59
CA GLN A 100 0.44 -3.57 -10.42
C GLN A 100 1.92 -3.85 -10.19
N LEU A 101 2.24 -4.45 -9.06
CA LEU A 101 3.55 -5.00 -8.80
C LEU A 101 3.56 -6.45 -9.30
N VAL A 102 4.39 -6.77 -10.28
CA VAL A 102 4.40 -8.08 -10.94
C VAL A 102 5.76 -8.74 -10.86
N THR A 103 5.77 -10.05 -10.64
CA THR A 103 6.99 -10.86 -10.65
C THR A 103 7.40 -11.17 -12.09
N LEU A 104 8.67 -10.96 -12.41
CA LEU A 104 9.23 -11.26 -13.73
C LEU A 104 9.85 -12.66 -13.76
N PRO A 105 9.87 -13.34 -14.95
CA PRO A 105 10.39 -14.71 -15.07
C PRO A 105 11.86 -14.86 -14.66
N ASP A 106 12.68 -13.83 -14.86
CA ASP A 106 14.14 -13.86 -14.72
C ASP A 106 14.63 -13.27 -13.40
N ALA A 107 13.80 -13.24 -12.38
CA ALA A 107 14.00 -12.64 -11.08
C ALA A 107 13.83 -11.11 -11.03
N GLY A 108 13.18 -10.64 -9.98
CA GLY A 108 12.84 -9.25 -9.74
C GLY A 108 11.37 -8.97 -9.95
N MET A 109 11.02 -7.74 -9.69
CA MET A 109 9.66 -7.24 -9.86
C MET A 109 9.63 -6.02 -10.78
N ALA A 110 8.52 -5.84 -11.48
CA ALA A 110 8.23 -4.61 -12.21
C ALA A 110 7.00 -3.95 -11.63
N LEU A 111 7.02 -2.63 -11.56
CA LEU A 111 5.87 -1.82 -11.21
C LEU A 111 5.24 -1.27 -12.49
N ILE A 112 4.01 -1.70 -12.77
CA ILE A 112 3.20 -1.17 -13.88
C ILE A 112 2.33 -0.08 -13.29
N VAL A 113 2.59 1.17 -13.67
CA VAL A 113 1.88 2.34 -13.16
C VAL A 113 0.89 2.90 -14.18
N PRO A 114 -0.19 3.58 -13.74
CA PRO A 114 -1.07 4.35 -14.59
C PRO A 114 -0.31 5.43 -15.37
N GLU A 115 -0.80 5.77 -16.57
CA GLU A 115 -0.17 6.79 -17.41
C GLU A 115 -0.20 8.18 -16.75
N GLU A 116 -1.18 8.43 -15.92
CA GLU A 116 -1.33 9.66 -15.11
C GLU A 116 -0.10 9.94 -14.23
N CYS A 117 0.69 8.93 -13.89
CA CYS A 117 1.96 9.12 -13.16
C CYS A 117 2.95 10.02 -13.92
N ARG A 118 2.86 10.08 -15.25
CA ARG A 118 3.68 10.98 -16.07
C ARG A 118 3.26 12.44 -16.00
N GLU A 119 2.06 12.72 -15.54
CA GLU A 119 1.56 14.10 -15.38
C GLU A 119 2.17 14.82 -14.17
N SER A 120 2.78 14.08 -13.24
CA SER A 120 3.53 14.64 -12.11
C SER A 120 5.02 14.35 -12.25
N ALA A 121 5.82 15.39 -12.36
CA ALA A 121 7.28 15.25 -12.44
C ALA A 121 7.88 14.57 -11.20
N ALA A 122 7.33 14.83 -10.01
CA ALA A 122 7.78 14.21 -8.77
C ALA A 122 7.50 12.70 -8.77
N VAL A 123 6.28 12.32 -9.13
CA VAL A 123 5.87 10.90 -9.21
C VAL A 123 6.69 10.16 -10.26
N TRP A 124 6.83 10.75 -11.46
CA TRP A 124 7.55 10.12 -12.55
C TRP A 124 9.02 9.94 -12.22
N HIS A 125 9.67 10.99 -11.69
CA HIS A 125 11.07 10.92 -11.26
C HIS A 125 11.29 9.85 -10.19
N TRP A 126 10.37 9.74 -9.23
CA TRP A 126 10.44 8.72 -8.18
C TRP A 126 10.33 7.30 -8.76
N CYS A 127 9.40 7.08 -9.72
CA CYS A 127 9.25 5.78 -10.40
C CYS A 127 10.49 5.40 -11.23
N GLU A 128 11.16 6.37 -11.88
CA GLU A 128 12.38 6.12 -12.66
C GLU A 128 13.60 5.82 -11.78
N ALA A 129 13.58 6.25 -10.51
CA ALA A 129 14.68 6.06 -9.57
C ALA A 129 14.62 4.72 -8.80
N MET A 130 13.49 3.98 -8.88
CA MET A 130 13.33 2.65 -8.28
C MET A 130 14.06 1.59 -9.09
#